data_bd690dda76101b2759eb36110c53a220
#
_entry.id   bd690dda76101b2759eb36110c53a220
#
_cell.length_a   1.000
_cell.length_b   1.000
_cell.length_c   1.000
_cell.angle_alpha   90.00
_cell.angle_beta   90.00
_cell.angle_gamma   90.00
#
_symmetry.space_group_name_H-M   'P 1'
#
loop_
_entity.id
_entity.type
_entity.pdbx_description
1 polymer ?
#
loop_
_entity_poly.entity_id
_entity_poly.type
_entity_poly.pdbx_seq_one_letter_code
_entity_poly.pdbx_strand_id
1 'polypeptide(L)'
;MTISTHTADDAHFLGPGEGEAIWFLRNRMTVKATEASTGGGFGLLESLIAPGFSPPLHVHHREDESFYVLEGELTMKCGDRTFRATAGSFVFLPRNVPHTFVVEGNKPARMLTLLTPGGGEGVFIDGGRPAEAEGLPPATPPDIEALKRVSARYEAEIVGPPMAPAASA
;
A
#
# COMPACT_ATOMS: atom_id res chain seq x y z
N MET A 1 -1.99 0.47 29.17
CA MET A 1 -1.59 1.04 27.89
C MET A 1 -0.19 1.61 28.10
N THR A 2 0.85 0.90 27.68
CA THR A 2 2.23 1.34 27.86
C THR A 2 2.53 2.34 26.76
N ILE A 3 2.71 3.60 27.10
CA ILE A 3 3.19 4.61 26.14
C ILE A 3 4.65 4.27 25.88
N SER A 4 4.99 3.85 24.69
CA SER A 4 6.37 3.71 24.23
C SER A 4 6.99 5.12 24.27
N THR A 5 8.00 5.31 25.10
CA THR A 5 8.74 6.58 25.16
C THR A 5 9.89 6.50 24.18
N HIS A 6 9.76 7.18 23.04
CA HIS A 6 10.85 7.37 22.10
C HIS A 6 11.88 8.37 22.66
N THR A 7 13.14 8.17 22.28
CA THR A 7 14.25 9.08 22.56
C THR A 7 14.80 9.63 21.24
N ALA A 8 15.72 10.58 21.30
CA ALA A 8 16.40 11.08 20.09
C ALA A 8 17.22 9.99 19.37
N ASP A 9 17.64 8.96 20.10
CA ASP A 9 18.41 7.83 19.53
C ASP A 9 17.50 6.89 18.67
N ASP A 10 16.18 6.99 18.82
CA ASP A 10 15.21 6.26 18.00
C ASP A 10 14.92 6.97 16.67
N ALA A 11 15.42 8.19 16.48
CA ALA A 11 15.25 8.91 15.23
C ALA A 11 16.00 8.22 14.08
N HIS A 12 15.32 8.00 12.97
CA HIS A 12 15.96 7.51 11.74
C HIS A 12 15.71 8.47 10.59
N PHE A 13 16.64 8.48 9.64
CA PHE A 13 16.56 9.30 8.44
C PHE A 13 16.82 8.45 7.21
N LEU A 14 15.98 8.62 6.22
CA LEU A 14 16.13 8.05 4.89
C LEU A 14 16.06 9.18 3.87
N GLY A 15 17.08 9.31 3.04
CA GLY A 15 17.13 10.26 1.95
C GLY A 15 16.16 9.91 0.80
N PRO A 16 16.12 10.74 -0.25
CA PRO A 16 15.32 10.46 -1.43
C PRO A 16 15.64 9.10 -2.05
N GLY A 17 14.63 8.25 -2.27
CA GLY A 17 14.79 6.92 -2.85
C GLY A 17 15.34 5.84 -1.90
N GLU A 18 15.82 6.21 -0.72
CA GLU A 18 16.34 5.28 0.28
C GLU A 18 15.22 4.50 0.98
N GLY A 19 15.56 3.33 1.51
CA GLY A 19 14.70 2.36 2.15
C GLY A 19 14.76 1.00 1.46
N GLU A 20 14.29 -0.03 2.15
CA GLU A 20 14.22 -1.36 1.57
C GLU A 20 13.19 -1.38 0.42
N ALA A 21 13.65 -1.73 -0.78
CA ALA A 21 12.81 -1.79 -1.95
C ALA A 21 12.32 -3.22 -2.20
N ILE A 22 11.01 -3.37 -2.40
CA ILE A 22 10.34 -4.65 -2.57
C ILE A 22 9.52 -4.60 -3.87
N TRP A 23 9.55 -5.67 -4.64
CA TRP A 23 8.56 -5.92 -5.67
C TRP A 23 7.42 -6.76 -5.10
N PHE A 24 6.23 -6.15 -5.07
CA PHE A 24 5.00 -6.79 -4.61
C PHE A 24 3.95 -6.75 -5.71
N LEU A 25 3.51 -7.92 -6.17
CA LEU A 25 2.65 -8.04 -7.34
C LEU A 25 3.30 -7.37 -8.56
N ARG A 26 2.65 -6.31 -9.10
CA ARG A 26 3.13 -5.52 -10.24
C ARG A 26 3.74 -4.17 -9.84
N ASN A 27 4.02 -3.98 -8.55
CA ASN A 27 4.36 -2.68 -7.98
C ASN A 27 5.72 -2.74 -7.29
N ARG A 28 6.33 -1.55 -7.11
CA ARG A 28 7.52 -1.38 -6.28
C ARG A 28 7.13 -0.60 -5.03
N MET A 29 7.42 -1.18 -3.88
CA MET A 29 7.23 -0.57 -2.58
C MET A 29 8.59 -0.27 -1.97
N THR A 30 8.79 0.94 -1.45
CA THR A 30 9.98 1.30 -0.69
C THR A 30 9.56 1.53 0.76
N VAL A 31 10.04 0.68 1.65
CA VAL A 31 9.71 0.75 3.08
C VAL A 31 10.42 1.96 3.69
N LYS A 32 9.65 2.88 4.26
CA LYS A 32 10.15 4.09 4.93
C LYS A 32 10.12 3.96 6.45
N ALA A 33 9.11 3.29 6.97
CA ALA A 33 8.96 2.99 8.40
C ALA A 33 8.16 1.70 8.59
N THR A 34 8.43 1.01 9.67
CA THR A 34 7.74 -0.21 10.08
C THR A 34 7.18 -0.06 11.49
N GLU A 35 6.30 -0.99 11.88
CA GLU A 35 5.84 -1.12 13.27
C GLU A 35 7.02 -1.10 14.25
N ALA A 36 8.08 -1.85 13.93
CA ALA A 36 9.27 -1.93 14.79
C ALA A 36 10.00 -0.59 14.92
N SER A 37 10.18 0.15 13.81
CA SER A 37 10.90 1.43 13.81
C SER A 37 10.10 2.60 14.40
N THR A 38 8.79 2.45 14.55
CA THR A 38 7.88 3.49 15.06
C THR A 38 7.28 3.15 16.42
N GLY A 39 7.76 2.07 17.07
CA GLY A 39 7.21 1.62 18.35
C GLY A 39 5.72 1.25 18.28
N GLY A 40 5.28 0.71 17.14
CA GLY A 40 3.90 0.32 16.90
C GLY A 40 3.02 1.43 16.32
N GLY A 41 3.55 2.63 16.13
CA GLY A 41 2.75 3.80 15.75
C GLY A 41 2.19 3.71 14.34
N PHE A 42 3.02 3.38 13.37
CA PHE A 42 2.62 3.27 11.96
C PHE A 42 3.62 2.48 11.12
N GLY A 43 3.16 2.00 9.96
CA GLY A 43 3.99 1.58 8.84
C GLY A 43 3.86 2.59 7.69
N LEU A 44 4.95 2.89 6.97
CA LEU A 44 4.97 3.82 5.85
C LEU A 44 5.73 3.25 4.66
N LEU A 45 5.09 3.26 3.51
CA LEU A 45 5.67 2.84 2.23
C LEU A 45 5.54 3.98 1.20
N GLU A 46 6.57 4.16 0.40
CA GLU A 46 6.46 4.90 -0.86
C GLU A 46 6.23 3.89 -1.97
N SER A 47 5.09 4.02 -2.66
CA SER A 47 4.59 3.03 -3.60
C SER A 47 4.63 3.57 -5.02
N LEU A 48 5.30 2.85 -5.94
CA LEU A 48 5.21 3.04 -7.38
C LEU A 48 4.28 1.96 -7.94
N ILE A 49 3.12 2.37 -8.41
CA ILE A 49 2.02 1.49 -8.78
C ILE A 49 1.87 1.44 -10.30
N ALA A 50 1.80 0.24 -10.84
CA ALA A 50 1.70 0.03 -12.30
C ALA A 50 0.41 0.61 -12.88
N PRO A 51 0.44 1.15 -14.12
CA PRO A 51 -0.78 1.60 -14.79
C PRO A 51 -1.78 0.45 -14.95
N GLY A 52 -3.05 0.74 -14.74
CA GLY A 52 -4.14 -0.23 -14.77
C GLY A 52 -4.10 -1.28 -13.64
N PHE A 53 -3.17 -1.16 -12.68
CA PHE A 53 -3.17 -2.04 -11.52
C PHE A 53 -4.32 -1.71 -10.57
N SER A 54 -4.93 -2.77 -10.07
CA SER A 54 -5.93 -2.70 -9.00
C SER A 54 -5.70 -3.90 -8.07
N PRO A 55 -5.56 -3.68 -6.75
CA PRO A 55 -5.59 -4.78 -5.80
C PRO A 55 -6.99 -5.39 -5.77
N PRO A 56 -7.15 -6.66 -5.40
CA PRO A 56 -8.46 -7.21 -5.07
C PRO A 56 -9.19 -6.32 -4.05
N LEU A 57 -10.53 -6.33 -4.09
CA LEU A 57 -11.31 -5.71 -3.00
C LEU A 57 -10.97 -6.40 -1.69
N HIS A 58 -10.50 -5.64 -0.70
CA HIS A 58 -10.01 -6.18 0.56
C HIS A 58 -10.40 -5.29 1.74
N VAL A 59 -10.25 -5.84 2.93
CA VAL A 59 -10.52 -5.15 4.19
C VAL A 59 -9.35 -5.40 5.15
N HIS A 60 -8.92 -4.35 5.86
CA HIS A 60 -8.03 -4.44 7.00
C HIS A 60 -8.86 -4.46 8.28
N HIS A 61 -8.62 -5.43 9.15
CA HIS A 61 -9.36 -5.52 10.41
C HIS A 61 -8.65 -4.82 11.57
N ARG A 62 -7.34 -4.57 11.43
CA ARG A 62 -6.50 -3.97 12.46
C ARG A 62 -6.11 -2.53 12.16
N GLU A 63 -5.75 -2.22 10.92
CA GLU A 63 -5.18 -0.94 10.52
C GLU A 63 -6.20 -0.07 9.78
N ASP A 64 -6.14 1.23 10.03
CA ASP A 64 -6.61 2.23 9.08
C ASP A 64 -5.53 2.42 8.02
N GLU A 65 -5.90 2.52 6.75
CA GLU A 65 -4.98 2.80 5.67
C GLU A 65 -5.20 4.22 5.14
N SER A 66 -4.13 4.91 4.83
CA SER A 66 -4.21 6.23 4.22
C SER A 66 -3.27 6.35 3.05
N PHE A 67 -3.70 7.08 2.01
CA PHE A 67 -2.86 7.40 0.87
C PHE A 67 -2.66 8.91 0.73
N TYR A 68 -1.45 9.29 0.37
CA TYR A 68 -1.17 10.62 -0.16
C TYR A 68 -0.61 10.47 -1.57
N VAL A 69 -1.37 10.92 -2.57
CA VAL A 69 -0.99 10.77 -3.98
C VAL A 69 0.06 11.79 -4.32
N LEU A 70 1.23 11.32 -4.75
CA LEU A 70 2.35 12.17 -5.20
C LEU A 70 2.28 12.43 -6.70
N GLU A 71 1.96 11.40 -7.50
CA GLU A 71 1.88 11.46 -8.96
C GLU A 71 0.81 10.50 -9.48
N GLY A 72 0.20 10.84 -10.62
CA GLY A 72 -0.79 10.01 -11.29
C GLY A 72 -2.21 10.23 -10.77
N GLU A 73 -3.05 9.28 -11.08
CA GLU A 73 -4.48 9.34 -10.83
C GLU A 73 -5.03 7.95 -10.50
N LEU A 74 -5.93 7.91 -9.51
CA LEU A 74 -6.59 6.69 -9.08
C LEU A 74 -8.09 6.90 -9.00
N THR A 75 -8.85 5.91 -9.43
CA THR A 75 -10.25 5.74 -9.02
C THR A 75 -10.28 4.85 -7.80
N MET A 76 -10.85 5.34 -6.71
CA MET A 76 -10.90 4.68 -5.41
C MET A 76 -12.32 4.23 -5.10
N LYS A 77 -12.47 3.05 -4.48
CA LYS A 77 -13.71 2.58 -3.90
C LYS A 77 -13.50 2.28 -2.42
N CYS A 78 -14.37 2.81 -1.56
CA CYS A 78 -14.40 2.52 -0.12
C CYS A 78 -15.85 2.38 0.32
N GLY A 79 -16.26 1.17 0.70
CA GLY A 79 -17.66 0.84 0.91
C GLY A 79 -18.48 1.12 -0.37
N ASP A 80 -19.54 1.93 -0.22
CA ASP A 80 -20.40 2.34 -1.34
C ASP A 80 -19.92 3.62 -2.04
N ARG A 81 -18.86 4.25 -1.57
CA ARG A 81 -18.33 5.48 -2.16
C ARG A 81 -17.27 5.20 -3.21
N THR A 82 -17.36 5.91 -4.32
CA THR A 82 -16.32 5.95 -5.36
C THR A 82 -15.90 7.40 -5.56
N PHE A 83 -14.61 7.64 -5.66
CA PHE A 83 -14.05 8.96 -5.86
C PHE A 83 -12.72 8.91 -6.62
N ARG A 84 -12.35 10.02 -7.22
CA ARG A 84 -11.11 10.19 -7.97
C ARG A 84 -10.07 10.88 -7.08
N ALA A 85 -8.85 10.32 -7.01
CA ALA A 85 -7.72 10.90 -6.32
C ALA A 85 -6.60 11.20 -7.32
N THR A 86 -6.11 12.43 -7.29
CA THR A 86 -5.02 12.93 -8.15
C THR A 86 -3.85 13.40 -7.29
N ALA A 87 -2.75 13.80 -7.91
CA ALA A 87 -1.60 14.36 -7.19
C ALA A 87 -2.05 15.47 -6.20
N GLY A 88 -1.57 15.37 -4.95
CA GLY A 88 -1.97 16.22 -3.83
C GLY A 88 -3.19 15.74 -3.04
N SER A 89 -3.89 14.70 -3.50
CA SER A 89 -5.03 14.14 -2.77
C SER A 89 -4.58 13.33 -1.55
N PHE A 90 -5.30 13.50 -0.44
CA PHE A 90 -5.26 12.63 0.73
C PHE A 90 -6.51 11.77 0.79
N VAL A 91 -6.35 10.49 1.06
CA VAL A 91 -7.43 9.51 1.19
C VAL A 91 -7.28 8.79 2.53
N PHE A 92 -8.36 8.68 3.28
CA PHE A 92 -8.45 7.89 4.50
C PHE A 92 -9.43 6.73 4.30
N LEU A 93 -8.97 5.51 4.54
CA LEU A 93 -9.69 4.26 4.40
C LEU A 93 -9.77 3.61 5.78
N PRO A 94 -10.93 3.71 6.47
CA PRO A 94 -11.04 3.18 7.81
C PRO A 94 -11.01 1.65 7.81
N ARG A 95 -10.43 1.07 8.85
CA ARG A 95 -10.48 -0.38 9.11
C ARG A 95 -11.91 -0.92 9.08
N ASN A 96 -12.06 -2.18 8.78
CA ASN A 96 -13.35 -2.88 8.66
C ASN A 96 -14.27 -2.35 7.54
N VAL A 97 -13.77 -1.47 6.65
CA VAL A 97 -14.50 -1.04 5.46
C VAL A 97 -13.79 -1.56 4.21
N PRO A 98 -14.45 -2.42 3.41
CA PRO A 98 -13.86 -2.93 2.18
C PRO A 98 -13.50 -1.80 1.21
N HIS A 99 -12.30 -1.87 0.64
CA HIS A 99 -11.80 -0.88 -0.29
C HIS A 99 -10.88 -1.47 -1.36
N THR A 100 -10.73 -0.76 -2.43
CA THR A 100 -9.81 -1.02 -3.53
C THR A 100 -9.60 0.27 -4.32
N PHE A 101 -8.67 0.24 -5.26
CA PHE A 101 -8.44 1.33 -6.21
C PHE A 101 -8.02 0.77 -7.57
N VAL A 102 -8.01 1.61 -8.59
CA VAL A 102 -7.36 1.33 -9.86
C VAL A 102 -6.56 2.55 -10.30
N VAL A 103 -5.35 2.32 -10.82
CA VAL A 103 -4.53 3.37 -11.43
C VAL A 103 -5.05 3.65 -12.83
N GLU A 104 -5.45 4.91 -13.07
CA GLU A 104 -5.99 5.34 -14.36
C GLU A 104 -4.88 5.73 -15.35
N GLY A 105 -5.22 5.66 -16.62
CA GLY A 105 -4.32 6.03 -17.71
C GLY A 105 -3.20 5.03 -17.95
N ASN A 106 -2.13 5.51 -18.63
CA ASN A 106 -1.02 4.68 -19.10
C ASN A 106 0.32 4.95 -18.40
N LYS A 107 0.31 5.76 -17.34
CA LYS A 107 1.50 6.06 -16.52
C LYS A 107 1.35 5.46 -15.12
N PRO A 108 2.48 5.10 -14.47
CA PRO A 108 2.46 4.70 -13.08
C PRO A 108 1.93 5.82 -12.17
N ALA A 109 1.33 5.45 -11.05
CA ALA A 109 1.06 6.36 -9.95
C ALA A 109 2.13 6.22 -8.86
N ARG A 110 2.43 7.31 -8.15
CA ARG A 110 3.24 7.31 -6.93
C ARG A 110 2.41 7.81 -5.78
N MET A 111 2.51 7.12 -4.65
CA MET A 111 1.80 7.52 -3.44
C MET A 111 2.54 7.06 -2.19
N LEU A 112 2.30 7.76 -1.09
CA LEU A 112 2.61 7.27 0.24
C LEU A 112 1.44 6.40 0.70
N THR A 113 1.77 5.24 1.26
CA THR A 113 0.83 4.32 1.91
C THR A 113 1.16 4.29 3.38
N LEU A 114 0.26 4.77 4.23
CA LEU A 114 0.38 4.82 5.68
C LEU A 114 -0.61 3.85 6.30
N LEU A 115 -0.13 2.98 7.18
CA LEU A 115 -0.92 2.00 7.93
C LEU A 115 -0.82 2.31 9.43
N THR A 116 -1.96 2.49 10.10
CA THR A 116 -2.02 2.86 11.52
C THR A 116 -3.03 2.00 12.30
N PRO A 117 -2.61 1.35 13.42
CA PRO A 117 -1.24 1.20 13.92
C PRO A 117 -0.33 0.52 12.90
N GLY A 118 0.98 0.44 13.18
CA GLY A 118 1.92 -0.32 12.36
C GLY A 118 1.65 -1.82 12.38
N GLY A 119 2.20 -2.54 11.41
CA GLY A 119 2.11 -3.99 11.26
C GLY A 119 1.60 -4.43 9.88
N GLY A 120 0.59 -3.75 9.32
CA GLY A 120 0.02 -4.08 8.02
C GLY A 120 1.02 -3.98 6.85
N GLU A 121 2.10 -3.21 6.99
CA GLU A 121 3.19 -3.18 6.01
C GLU A 121 3.84 -4.55 5.80
N GLY A 122 3.69 -5.45 6.76
CA GLY A 122 4.16 -6.82 6.67
C GLY A 122 3.52 -7.62 5.52
N VAL A 123 2.32 -7.27 5.08
CA VAL A 123 1.71 -7.89 3.88
C VAL A 123 2.62 -7.70 2.67
N PHE A 124 3.18 -6.50 2.50
CA PHE A 124 4.05 -6.16 1.38
C PHE A 124 5.44 -6.77 1.54
N ILE A 125 5.99 -6.71 2.76
CA ILE A 125 7.33 -7.22 3.08
C ILE A 125 7.37 -8.75 2.89
N ASP A 126 6.46 -9.48 3.51
CA ASP A 126 6.43 -10.94 3.49
C ASP A 126 5.81 -11.51 2.21
N GLY A 127 4.93 -10.75 1.55
CA GLY A 127 4.30 -11.16 0.30
C GLY A 127 5.09 -10.77 -0.95
N GLY A 128 6.10 -9.91 -0.77
CA GLY A 128 6.96 -9.43 -1.84
C GLY A 128 8.29 -10.18 -1.93
N ARG A 129 9.18 -9.64 -2.75
CA ARG A 129 10.57 -10.05 -2.87
C ARG A 129 11.46 -8.82 -3.03
N PRO A 130 12.76 -8.88 -2.68
CA PRO A 130 13.66 -7.76 -2.89
C PRO A 130 13.61 -7.26 -4.34
N ALA A 131 13.55 -5.95 -4.53
CA ALA A 131 13.57 -5.37 -5.87
C ALA A 131 14.97 -5.53 -6.48
N GLU A 132 15.03 -6.12 -7.69
CA GLU A 132 16.29 -6.41 -8.39
C GLU A 132 16.77 -5.22 -9.25
N ALA A 133 15.89 -4.23 -9.44
CA ALA A 133 16.18 -3.02 -10.20
C ALA A 133 15.27 -1.86 -9.75
N GLU A 134 15.62 -0.66 -10.21
CA GLU A 134 14.71 0.48 -10.11
C GLU A 134 13.50 0.29 -11.04
N GLY A 135 12.34 0.81 -10.58
CA GLY A 135 11.10 0.74 -11.35
C GLY A 135 10.23 -0.48 -11.03
N LEU A 136 9.27 -0.70 -11.90
CA LEU A 136 8.26 -1.75 -11.76
C LEU A 136 8.83 -3.13 -12.10
N PRO A 137 8.35 -4.20 -11.44
CA PRO A 137 8.73 -5.56 -11.79
C PRO A 137 8.18 -5.97 -13.17
N PRO A 138 8.76 -7.01 -13.79
CA PRO A 138 8.12 -7.68 -14.91
C PRO A 138 6.70 -8.13 -14.57
N ALA A 139 5.77 -7.96 -15.53
CA ALA A 139 4.39 -8.37 -15.32
C ALA A 139 4.30 -9.91 -15.21
N THR A 140 3.84 -10.39 -14.08
CA THR A 140 3.56 -11.81 -13.82
C THR A 140 2.15 -11.98 -13.27
N PRO A 141 1.45 -13.07 -13.62
CA PRO A 141 0.16 -13.38 -13.00
C PRO A 141 0.31 -13.47 -11.48
N PRO A 142 -0.59 -12.89 -10.69
CA PRO A 142 -0.53 -12.98 -9.25
C PRO A 142 -0.90 -14.40 -8.75
N ASP A 143 -0.19 -14.89 -7.75
CA ASP A 143 -0.62 -16.05 -6.96
C ASP A 143 -1.63 -15.57 -5.89
N ILE A 144 -2.91 -15.70 -6.21
CA ILE A 144 -4.00 -15.24 -5.34
C ILE A 144 -4.05 -16.03 -4.02
N GLU A 145 -3.73 -17.31 -4.04
CA GLU A 145 -3.73 -18.10 -2.82
C GLU A 145 -2.56 -17.74 -1.89
N ALA A 146 -1.39 -17.45 -2.45
CA ALA A 146 -0.29 -16.90 -1.67
C ALA A 146 -0.64 -15.51 -1.09
N LEU A 147 -1.28 -14.66 -1.88
CA LEU A 147 -1.74 -13.34 -1.43
C LEU A 147 -2.74 -13.44 -0.28
N LYS A 148 -3.74 -14.33 -0.37
CA LYS A 148 -4.69 -14.58 0.72
C LYS A 148 -4.00 -15.06 1.99
N ARG A 149 -3.04 -15.99 1.87
CA ARG A 149 -2.30 -16.50 3.02
C ARG A 149 -1.49 -15.41 3.73
N VAL A 150 -0.77 -14.57 2.98
CA VAL A 150 0.01 -13.50 3.60
C VAL A 150 -0.91 -12.44 4.19
N SER A 151 -1.98 -12.03 3.51
CA SER A 151 -2.95 -11.04 4.02
C SER A 151 -3.56 -11.50 5.35
N ALA A 152 -3.98 -12.76 5.44
CA ALA A 152 -4.57 -13.30 6.67
C ALA A 152 -3.63 -13.26 7.89
N ARG A 153 -2.31 -13.34 7.69
CA ARG A 153 -1.33 -13.20 8.78
C ARG A 153 -1.31 -11.80 9.40
N TYR A 154 -1.75 -10.80 8.64
CA TYR A 154 -1.81 -9.40 9.02
C TYR A 154 -3.25 -8.89 9.17
N GLU A 155 -4.18 -9.79 9.48
CA GLU A 155 -5.59 -9.47 9.71
C GLU A 155 -6.24 -8.69 8.55
N ALA A 156 -5.77 -8.94 7.31
CA ALA A 156 -6.38 -8.43 6.09
C ALA A 156 -7.05 -9.58 5.32
N GLU A 157 -8.20 -9.28 4.70
CA GLU A 157 -9.01 -10.27 4.00
C GLU A 157 -9.35 -9.80 2.59
N ILE A 158 -9.22 -10.69 1.60
CA ILE A 158 -9.69 -10.45 0.24
C ILE A 158 -11.16 -10.84 0.16
N VAL A 159 -12.03 -9.87 -0.13
CA VAL A 159 -13.49 -10.02 -0.11
C VAL A 159 -14.14 -9.86 -1.50
N GLY A 160 -13.36 -9.58 -2.53
CA GLY A 160 -13.89 -9.44 -3.89
C GLY A 160 -12.82 -9.25 -4.96
N PRO A 161 -13.24 -9.14 -6.23
CA PRO A 161 -12.32 -8.94 -7.34
C PRO A 161 -11.72 -7.52 -7.35
N PRO A 162 -10.62 -7.29 -8.10
CA PRO A 162 -10.10 -5.96 -8.39
C PRO A 162 -11.10 -5.14 -9.23
N MET A 163 -10.93 -3.82 -9.22
CA MET A 163 -11.66 -2.91 -10.12
C MET A 163 -11.09 -2.99 -11.54
N ALA A 164 -11.96 -2.78 -12.52
CA ALA A 164 -11.53 -2.50 -13.89
C ALA A 164 -11.22 -0.99 -14.05
N PRO A 165 -10.17 -0.62 -14.83
CA PRO A 165 -9.97 0.77 -15.20
C PRO A 165 -11.20 1.33 -15.94
N ALA A 166 -11.38 2.66 -15.86
CA ALA A 166 -12.40 3.32 -16.67
C ALA A 166 -12.15 3.01 -18.16
N ALA A 167 -13.21 2.73 -18.91
CA ALA A 167 -13.08 2.55 -20.33
C ALA A 167 -12.47 3.85 -20.93
N SER A 168 -11.36 3.71 -21.67
CA SER A 168 -10.78 4.84 -22.40
C SER A 168 -11.81 5.33 -23.43
N ALA A 169 -12.21 6.60 -23.30
CA ALA A 169 -13.09 7.26 -24.25
C ALA A 169 -12.39 7.47 -25.59
#